data_faf870b5af12d85336b5a224f940991b
#
_entry.id   faf870b5af12d85336b5a224f940991b
#
_cell.length_a   1.000
_cell.length_b   1.000
_cell.length_c   1.000
_cell.angle_alpha   90.00
_cell.angle_beta   90.00
_cell.angle_gamma   90.00
#
_symmetry.space_group_name_H-M   'P 1'
#
loop_
_entity.id
_entity.type
_entity.pdbx_description
1 polymer ?
#
loop_
_entity_poly.entity_id
_entity_poly.type
_entity_poly.pdbx_seq_one_letter_code
_entity_poly.pdbx_strand_id
1 'polypeptide(L)'
;IILDLTMIPIRNKRKTLQVTVDEMRNFALAYVEKYAPSKQQLRTYLLKKYLKLSVPNVKKQDVTNLIDIVLSDLEKNKFINDKFYSESKAKSMIRRGSSINKIRNYLIGKGVNDEFIKDTVNKINEDNSDQDFFSAIKICKKKRIGPARIDDNRPLFYKKDISLLARNGFDFETSKKVMELKKDDYLKIIKLLWFFFLFFFN
;
A
#
# COMPACT_ATOMS: atom_id res chain seq x y z
N ILE A 1 -48.16 38.46 17.39
CA ILE A 1 -47.28 37.57 16.55
C ILE A 1 -46.07 37.29 17.39
N ILE A 2 -46.06 36.13 18.05
CA ILE A 2 -44.95 35.65 18.86
C ILE A 2 -44.10 34.76 17.94
N LEU A 3 -42.91 35.21 17.57
CA LEU A 3 -41.91 34.44 16.84
C LEU A 3 -41.26 33.45 17.83
N ASP A 4 -41.53 32.18 17.63
CA ASP A 4 -40.97 31.06 18.38
C ASP A 4 -39.48 30.86 17.91
N LEU A 5 -38.55 31.32 18.74
CA LEU A 5 -37.10 31.35 18.48
C LEU A 5 -36.41 30.20 19.29
N THR A 6 -36.87 28.96 19.15
CA THR A 6 -36.22 27.84 19.85
C THR A 6 -35.96 26.61 18.95
N MET A 7 -35.35 26.82 17.82
CA MET A 7 -34.69 25.74 17.09
C MET A 7 -33.17 25.95 17.10
N ILE A 8 -32.54 25.89 18.26
CA ILE A 8 -31.11 25.68 18.36
C ILE A 8 -30.84 24.21 18.00
N PRO A 9 -30.10 23.91 16.91
CA PRO A 9 -29.81 22.52 16.59
C PRO A 9 -29.03 21.89 17.73
N ILE A 10 -29.60 20.85 18.35
CA ILE A 10 -28.96 20.07 19.38
C ILE A 10 -27.68 19.51 18.77
N ARG A 11 -26.55 20.13 19.13
CA ARG A 11 -25.22 19.69 18.75
C ARG A 11 -25.06 18.27 19.28
N ASN A 12 -25.14 17.27 18.39
CA ASN A 12 -25.00 15.86 18.73
C ASN A 12 -23.79 15.72 19.69
N LYS A 13 -24.03 15.41 20.95
CA LYS A 13 -22.97 15.13 21.94
C LYS A 13 -22.11 14.03 21.34
N ARG A 14 -20.85 14.35 20.99
CA ARG A 14 -19.89 13.35 20.54
C ARG A 14 -19.89 12.24 21.59
N LYS A 15 -20.26 11.02 21.16
CA LYS A 15 -20.27 9.85 22.02
C LYS A 15 -18.91 9.74 22.71
N THR A 16 -18.83 9.89 24.02
CA THR A 16 -17.58 9.76 24.75
C THR A 16 -17.13 8.32 24.61
N LEU A 17 -15.93 8.11 24.06
CA LEU A 17 -15.34 6.78 23.95
C LEU A 17 -15.00 6.27 25.35
N GLN A 18 -15.35 5.03 25.62
CA GLN A 18 -14.91 4.33 26.83
C GLN A 18 -13.56 3.67 26.53
N VAL A 19 -12.62 3.78 27.46
CA VAL A 19 -11.29 3.15 27.30
C VAL A 19 -11.39 1.73 27.89
N THR A 20 -12.11 0.86 27.18
CA THR A 20 -12.28 -0.56 27.54
C THR A 20 -11.77 -1.44 26.40
N VAL A 21 -11.36 -2.66 26.74
CA VAL A 21 -10.90 -3.66 25.75
C VAL A 21 -11.98 -3.94 24.72
N ASP A 22 -13.24 -4.10 25.15
CA ASP A 22 -14.35 -4.49 24.27
C ASP A 22 -14.70 -3.38 23.28
N GLU A 23 -14.78 -2.12 23.72
CA GLU A 23 -15.05 -1.01 22.81
C GLU A 23 -13.90 -0.84 21.81
N MET A 24 -12.66 -0.95 22.28
CA MET A 24 -11.47 -0.86 21.45
C MET A 24 -11.41 -2.00 20.41
N ARG A 25 -11.76 -3.23 20.81
CA ARG A 25 -11.87 -4.39 19.93
C ARG A 25 -12.94 -4.16 18.85
N ASN A 26 -14.11 -3.65 19.19
CA ASN A 26 -15.18 -3.36 18.23
C ASN A 26 -14.72 -2.33 17.18
N PHE A 27 -14.04 -1.28 17.59
CA PHE A 27 -13.46 -0.31 16.64
C PHE A 27 -12.35 -0.91 15.78
N ALA A 28 -11.52 -1.77 16.37
CA ALA A 28 -10.46 -2.46 15.65
C ALA A 28 -11.05 -3.40 14.59
N LEU A 29 -12.04 -4.22 14.93
CA LEU A 29 -12.70 -5.13 13.99
C LEU A 29 -13.38 -4.38 12.83
N ALA A 30 -14.13 -3.31 13.11
CA ALA A 30 -14.72 -2.49 12.06
C ALA A 30 -13.68 -1.85 11.12
N TYR A 31 -12.50 -1.49 11.66
CA TYR A 31 -11.41 -0.97 10.84
C TYR A 31 -10.73 -2.07 10.01
N VAL A 32 -10.54 -3.25 10.58
CA VAL A 32 -9.97 -4.42 9.89
C VAL A 32 -10.86 -4.86 8.74
N GLU A 33 -12.16 -4.99 8.97
CA GLU A 33 -13.15 -5.36 7.96
C GLU A 33 -13.11 -4.39 6.75
N LYS A 34 -13.06 -3.10 7.02
CA LYS A 34 -13.11 -2.08 5.97
C LYS A 34 -11.80 -1.91 5.20
N TYR A 35 -10.64 -2.04 5.85
CA TYR A 35 -9.36 -1.60 5.29
C TYR A 35 -8.32 -2.70 5.15
N ALA A 36 -8.52 -3.88 5.74
CA ALA A 36 -7.53 -4.95 5.83
C ALA A 36 -6.11 -4.40 6.10
N PRO A 37 -5.88 -3.73 7.24
CA PRO A 37 -4.65 -3.01 7.54
C PRO A 37 -3.51 -3.94 7.95
N SER A 38 -2.25 -3.44 7.95
CA SER A 38 -1.19 -4.06 8.74
C SER A 38 -1.42 -3.83 10.24
N LYS A 39 -0.78 -4.66 11.08
CA LYS A 39 -0.80 -4.53 12.54
C LYS A 39 -0.44 -3.10 12.99
N GLN A 40 0.62 -2.54 12.43
CA GLN A 40 1.07 -1.17 12.75
C GLN A 40 0.11 -0.08 12.26
N GLN A 41 -0.56 -0.27 11.13
CA GLN A 41 -1.60 0.66 10.68
C GLN A 41 -2.79 0.68 11.64
N LEU A 42 -3.25 -0.50 12.09
CA LEU A 42 -4.31 -0.62 13.07
C LEU A 42 -3.91 0.02 14.41
N ARG A 43 -2.68 -0.26 14.89
CA ARG A 43 -2.12 0.37 16.08
C ARG A 43 -2.16 1.91 16.00
N THR A 44 -1.67 2.44 14.89
CA THR A 44 -1.64 3.89 14.63
C THR A 44 -3.05 4.50 14.60
N TYR A 45 -4.00 3.79 13.99
CA TYR A 45 -5.41 4.21 13.96
C TYR A 45 -6.01 4.29 15.37
N LEU A 46 -5.85 3.23 16.19
CA LEU A 46 -6.36 3.18 17.55
C LEU A 46 -5.73 4.25 18.42
N LEU A 47 -4.40 4.41 18.37
CA LEU A 47 -3.69 5.49 19.09
C LEU A 47 -4.24 6.86 18.72
N LYS A 48 -4.37 7.18 17.44
CA LYS A 48 -4.92 8.46 16.99
C LYS A 48 -6.36 8.67 17.49
N LYS A 49 -7.17 7.63 17.47
CA LYS A 49 -8.56 7.69 17.88
C LYS A 49 -8.69 7.96 19.38
N TYR A 50 -7.97 7.23 20.20
CA TYR A 50 -8.10 7.30 21.66
C TYR A 50 -7.31 8.48 22.27
N LEU A 51 -6.13 8.81 21.76
CA LEU A 51 -5.36 9.94 22.26
C LEU A 51 -5.92 11.31 21.84
N LYS A 52 -6.60 11.38 20.68
CA LYS A 52 -7.22 12.62 20.21
C LYS A 52 -8.48 12.98 21.00
N LEU A 53 -9.10 12.03 21.64
CA LEU A 53 -10.39 12.20 22.35
C LEU A 53 -10.21 12.55 23.82
N SER A 54 -9.00 12.95 24.27
CA SER A 54 -8.72 13.46 25.61
C SER A 54 -9.72 12.99 26.67
N VAL A 55 -9.70 11.67 26.96
CA VAL A 55 -10.55 11.14 28.05
C VAL A 55 -9.91 11.66 29.35
N PRO A 56 -10.61 12.48 30.17
CA PRO A 56 -10.06 12.98 31.40
C PRO A 56 -9.58 11.79 32.27
N ASN A 57 -8.38 11.91 32.86
CA ASN A 57 -7.80 10.94 33.79
C ASN A 57 -7.29 9.61 33.22
N VAL A 58 -7.19 9.41 31.92
CA VAL A 58 -6.57 8.21 31.34
C VAL A 58 -5.13 8.48 30.94
N LYS A 59 -4.18 7.75 31.50
CA LYS A 59 -2.76 7.84 31.14
C LYS A 59 -2.53 7.25 29.75
N LYS A 60 -1.68 7.90 28.94
CA LYS A 60 -1.29 7.43 27.62
C LYS A 60 -0.79 5.99 27.64
N GLN A 61 -0.06 5.61 28.70
CA GLN A 61 0.46 4.26 28.88
C GLN A 61 -0.65 3.21 28.98
N ASP A 62 -1.73 3.49 29.71
CA ASP A 62 -2.84 2.56 29.87
C ASP A 62 -3.56 2.32 28.53
N VAL A 63 -3.75 3.38 27.75
CA VAL A 63 -4.29 3.27 26.37
C VAL A 63 -3.39 2.41 25.51
N THR A 64 -2.07 2.60 25.58
CA THR A 64 -1.12 1.82 24.78
C THR A 64 -1.16 0.33 25.16
N ASN A 65 -1.19 0.03 26.45
CA ASN A 65 -1.27 -1.34 26.95
C ASN A 65 -2.55 -2.05 26.48
N LEU A 66 -3.69 -1.37 26.54
CA LEU A 66 -4.95 -1.91 26.03
C LEU A 66 -4.92 -2.15 24.52
N ILE A 67 -4.33 -1.24 23.76
CA ILE A 67 -4.13 -1.43 22.31
C ILE A 67 -3.30 -2.68 22.04
N ASP A 68 -2.21 -2.90 22.79
CA ASP A 68 -1.33 -4.04 22.59
C ASP A 68 -2.05 -5.37 22.93
N ILE A 69 -2.90 -5.38 23.95
CA ILE A 69 -3.77 -6.53 24.28
C ILE A 69 -4.72 -6.83 23.13
N VAL A 70 -5.43 -5.82 22.62
CA VAL A 70 -6.37 -5.99 21.49
C VAL A 70 -5.66 -6.45 20.22
N LEU A 71 -4.50 -5.89 19.90
CA LEU A 71 -3.73 -6.30 18.73
C LEU A 71 -3.26 -7.74 18.82
N SER A 72 -2.77 -8.16 20.01
CA SER A 72 -2.34 -9.53 20.25
C SER A 72 -3.50 -10.53 20.09
N ASP A 73 -4.67 -10.19 20.60
CA ASP A 73 -5.87 -11.01 20.45
C ASP A 73 -6.31 -11.14 18.99
N LEU A 74 -6.36 -10.03 18.25
CA LEU A 74 -6.73 -10.03 16.83
C LEU A 74 -5.73 -10.79 15.95
N GLU A 75 -4.44 -10.74 16.26
CA GLU A 75 -3.40 -11.50 15.60
C GLU A 75 -3.53 -13.00 15.88
N LYS A 76 -3.70 -13.39 17.15
CA LYS A 76 -3.91 -14.77 17.57
C LYS A 76 -5.15 -15.40 16.89
N ASN A 77 -6.21 -14.63 16.75
CA ASN A 77 -7.45 -15.05 16.09
C ASN A 77 -7.41 -14.85 14.56
N LYS A 78 -6.26 -14.49 13.97
CA LYS A 78 -6.03 -14.31 12.53
C LYS A 78 -6.88 -13.23 11.86
N PHE A 79 -7.48 -12.30 12.63
CA PHE A 79 -8.15 -11.12 12.05
C PHE A 79 -7.17 -10.14 11.41
N ILE A 80 -5.93 -10.07 11.92
CA ILE A 80 -4.81 -9.37 11.29
C ILE A 80 -3.69 -10.36 10.99
N ASN A 81 -3.09 -10.22 9.81
CA ASN A 81 -2.01 -11.09 9.35
C ASN A 81 -1.07 -10.30 8.43
N ASP A 82 0.06 -9.86 8.95
CA ASP A 82 1.03 -9.04 8.22
C ASP A 82 1.70 -9.80 7.06
N LYS A 83 1.83 -11.13 7.14
CA LYS A 83 2.32 -11.95 6.02
C LYS A 83 1.32 -11.89 4.84
N PHE A 84 0.05 -12.17 5.09
CA PHE A 84 -1.00 -12.08 4.08
C PHE A 84 -1.15 -10.66 3.53
N TYR A 85 -1.08 -9.64 4.41
CA TYR A 85 -1.10 -8.24 4.03
C TYR A 85 0.03 -7.91 3.05
N SER A 86 1.28 -8.31 3.36
CA SER A 86 2.44 -8.01 2.52
C SER A 86 2.35 -8.68 1.15
N GLU A 87 1.99 -9.96 1.08
CA GLU A 87 1.81 -10.69 -0.18
C GLU A 87 0.69 -10.08 -1.05
N SER A 88 -0.45 -9.78 -0.45
CA SER A 88 -1.60 -9.17 -1.15
C SER A 88 -1.27 -7.78 -1.70
N LYS A 89 -0.60 -6.95 -0.90
CA LYS A 89 -0.17 -5.61 -1.34
C LYS A 89 0.90 -5.68 -2.41
N ALA A 90 1.88 -6.57 -2.28
CA ALA A 90 2.91 -6.79 -3.29
C ALA A 90 2.30 -7.19 -4.64
N LYS A 91 1.41 -8.18 -4.67
CA LYS A 91 0.69 -8.59 -5.88
C LYS A 91 -0.07 -7.42 -6.53
N SER A 92 -0.78 -6.63 -5.72
CA SER A 92 -1.49 -5.45 -6.20
C SER A 92 -0.55 -4.38 -6.77
N MET A 93 0.62 -4.17 -6.16
CA MET A 93 1.61 -3.19 -6.61
C MET A 93 2.32 -3.66 -7.89
N ILE A 94 2.66 -4.94 -8.02
CA ILE A 94 3.22 -5.55 -9.23
C ILE A 94 2.28 -5.38 -10.42
N ARG A 95 0.99 -5.63 -10.22
CA ARG A 95 -0.02 -5.42 -11.28
C ARG A 95 0.00 -3.99 -11.82
N ARG A 96 0.30 -3.00 -10.97
CA ARG A 96 0.39 -1.58 -11.33
C ARG A 96 1.76 -1.17 -11.86
N GLY A 97 2.71 -2.10 -11.95
CA GLY A 97 4.06 -1.86 -12.45
C GLY A 97 5.00 -1.24 -11.40
N SER A 98 4.80 -1.50 -10.12
CA SER A 98 5.75 -1.06 -9.09
C SER A 98 6.99 -1.95 -9.08
N SER A 99 8.17 -1.35 -8.84
CA SER A 99 9.42 -2.10 -8.63
C SER A 99 9.42 -2.84 -7.29
N ILE A 100 10.27 -3.85 -7.17
CA ILE A 100 10.48 -4.59 -5.92
C ILE A 100 10.96 -3.64 -4.81
N ASN A 101 11.88 -2.73 -5.10
CA ASN A 101 12.33 -1.72 -4.13
C ASN A 101 11.21 -0.81 -3.65
N LYS A 102 10.32 -0.40 -4.54
CA LYS A 102 9.14 0.40 -4.17
C LYS A 102 8.17 -0.38 -3.29
N ILE A 103 7.99 -1.68 -3.55
CA ILE A 103 7.17 -2.58 -2.73
C ILE A 103 7.79 -2.72 -1.34
N ARG A 104 9.09 -2.98 -1.25
CA ARG A 104 9.83 -3.07 0.03
C ARG A 104 9.64 -1.80 0.85
N ASN A 105 9.93 -0.64 0.28
CA ASN A 105 9.80 0.66 0.96
C ASN A 105 8.36 0.95 1.41
N TYR A 106 7.38 0.55 0.60
CA TYR A 106 5.97 0.65 0.97
C TYR A 106 5.64 -0.20 2.21
N LEU A 107 6.08 -1.47 2.24
CA LEU A 107 5.83 -2.39 3.35
C LEU A 107 6.53 -1.93 4.63
N ILE A 108 7.79 -1.44 4.55
CA ILE A 108 8.50 -0.81 5.66
C ILE A 108 7.70 0.38 6.20
N GLY A 109 7.24 1.26 5.33
CA GLY A 109 6.40 2.41 5.71
C GLY A 109 5.04 2.04 6.32
N LYS A 110 4.60 0.78 6.15
CA LYS A 110 3.41 0.22 6.80
C LYS A 110 3.71 -0.54 8.09
N GLY A 111 4.99 -0.59 8.48
CA GLY A 111 5.45 -1.24 9.71
C GLY A 111 5.33 -2.76 9.69
N VAL A 112 5.39 -3.35 8.49
CA VAL A 112 5.48 -4.81 8.35
C VAL A 112 6.87 -5.27 8.79
N ASN A 113 6.95 -6.41 9.47
CA ASN A 113 8.21 -7.00 9.93
C ASN A 113 9.12 -7.35 8.74
N ASP A 114 10.42 -7.11 8.89
CA ASP A 114 11.45 -7.40 7.88
C ASP A 114 11.44 -8.85 7.38
N GLU A 115 11.13 -9.80 8.24
CA GLU A 115 11.00 -11.21 7.88
C GLU A 115 9.92 -11.42 6.81
N PHE A 116 8.73 -10.88 7.03
CA PHE A 116 7.63 -10.98 6.06
C PHE A 116 7.90 -10.20 4.77
N ILE A 117 8.66 -9.10 4.86
CA ILE A 117 9.09 -8.35 3.69
C ILE A 117 10.08 -9.17 2.86
N LYS A 118 11.07 -9.79 3.50
CA LYS A 118 12.06 -10.67 2.85
C LYS A 118 11.38 -11.87 2.18
N ASP A 119 10.51 -12.56 2.90
CA ASP A 119 9.74 -13.69 2.36
C ASP A 119 8.93 -13.29 1.14
N THR A 120 8.24 -12.14 1.21
CA THR A 120 7.44 -11.62 0.09
C THR A 120 8.31 -11.31 -1.13
N VAL A 121 9.47 -10.69 -0.92
CA VAL A 121 10.41 -10.34 -2.01
C VAL A 121 11.03 -11.59 -2.61
N ASN A 122 11.44 -12.56 -1.79
CA ASN A 122 11.99 -13.83 -2.26
C ASN A 122 10.98 -14.57 -3.14
N LYS A 123 9.73 -14.66 -2.69
CA LYS A 123 8.64 -15.28 -3.44
C LYS A 123 8.40 -14.60 -4.80
N ILE A 124 8.47 -13.27 -4.86
CA ILE A 124 8.36 -12.53 -6.12
C ILE A 124 9.50 -12.90 -7.08
N ASN A 125 10.74 -13.02 -6.58
CA ASN A 125 11.91 -13.35 -7.39
C ASN A 125 11.90 -14.82 -7.84
N GLU A 126 11.40 -15.73 -7.01
CA GLU A 126 11.19 -17.14 -7.35
C GLU A 126 10.13 -17.30 -8.44
N ASP A 127 9.02 -16.57 -8.33
CA ASP A 127 7.94 -16.59 -9.32
C ASP A 127 8.39 -15.99 -10.67
N ASN A 128 9.23 -14.95 -10.64
CA ASN A 128 9.73 -14.25 -11.84
C ASN A 128 10.98 -13.40 -11.54
N SER A 129 12.14 -13.91 -11.94
CA SER A 129 13.43 -13.19 -11.78
C SER A 129 13.49 -11.85 -12.54
N ASP A 130 12.74 -11.71 -13.63
CA ASP A 130 12.67 -10.49 -14.45
C ASP A 130 11.50 -9.57 -14.09
N GLN A 131 10.93 -9.73 -12.88
CA GLN A 131 9.73 -8.98 -12.47
C GLN A 131 9.91 -7.47 -12.59
N ASP A 132 11.05 -6.91 -12.21
CA ASP A 132 11.31 -5.47 -12.31
C ASP A 132 11.39 -4.99 -13.76
N PHE A 133 11.95 -5.80 -14.68
CA PHE A 133 11.96 -5.50 -16.10
C PHE A 133 10.52 -5.38 -16.66
N PHE A 134 9.64 -6.35 -16.38
CA PHE A 134 8.25 -6.29 -16.82
C PHE A 134 7.45 -5.15 -16.14
N SER A 135 7.75 -4.86 -14.88
CA SER A 135 7.15 -3.73 -14.17
C SER A 135 7.57 -2.39 -14.77
N ALA A 136 8.84 -2.25 -15.14
CA ALA A 136 9.36 -1.04 -15.81
C ALA A 136 8.70 -0.84 -17.18
N ILE A 137 8.50 -1.91 -17.97
CA ILE A 137 7.76 -1.86 -19.24
C ILE A 137 6.32 -1.37 -19.03
N LYS A 138 5.62 -1.83 -18.00
CA LYS A 138 4.28 -1.33 -17.65
C LYS A 138 4.28 0.16 -17.34
N ILE A 139 5.31 0.65 -16.62
CA ILE A 139 5.48 2.08 -16.35
C ILE A 139 5.77 2.85 -17.63
N CYS A 140 6.64 2.34 -18.52
CA CYS A 140 6.89 2.96 -19.82
C CYS A 140 5.60 3.13 -20.63
N LYS A 141 4.78 2.10 -20.72
CA LYS A 141 3.45 2.17 -21.36
C LYS A 141 2.56 3.24 -20.72
N LYS A 142 2.40 3.18 -19.40
CA LYS A 142 1.51 4.07 -18.64
C LYS A 142 1.92 5.54 -18.74
N LYS A 143 3.23 5.81 -18.73
CA LYS A 143 3.80 7.16 -18.74
C LYS A 143 4.20 7.65 -20.13
N ARG A 144 4.09 6.81 -21.14
CA ARG A 144 4.52 7.09 -22.53
C ARG A 144 5.97 7.54 -22.62
N ILE A 145 6.88 6.80 -21.96
CA ILE A 145 8.31 7.08 -21.88
C ILE A 145 9.14 5.95 -22.50
N GLY A 146 10.43 6.22 -22.76
CA GLY A 146 11.36 5.25 -23.31
C GLY A 146 10.86 4.61 -24.61
N PRO A 147 10.77 3.25 -24.68
CA PRO A 147 10.34 2.55 -25.89
C PRO A 147 8.88 2.82 -26.28
N ALA A 148 8.09 3.43 -25.40
CA ALA A 148 6.71 3.85 -25.70
C ALA A 148 6.64 5.19 -26.47
N ARG A 149 7.75 5.96 -26.52
CA ARG A 149 7.81 7.22 -27.31
C ARG A 149 7.92 6.94 -28.81
N ILE A 150 7.70 8.00 -29.60
CA ILE A 150 8.09 8.06 -30.99
C ILE A 150 9.63 8.03 -31.03
N ASP A 151 10.22 7.29 -32.00
CA ASP A 151 11.64 6.98 -31.99
C ASP A 151 12.54 8.24 -32.06
N ASP A 152 12.16 9.25 -32.84
CA ASP A 152 12.89 10.52 -32.95
C ASP A 152 13.02 11.27 -31.62
N ASN A 153 12.05 11.10 -30.74
CA ASN A 153 12.01 11.77 -29.44
C ASN A 153 12.75 10.99 -28.33
N ARG A 154 13.12 9.72 -28.55
CA ARG A 154 13.75 8.88 -27.52
C ARG A 154 15.09 9.42 -27.04
N PRO A 155 16.03 9.82 -27.93
CA PRO A 155 17.32 10.37 -27.49
C PRO A 155 17.17 11.66 -26.70
N LEU A 156 16.25 12.53 -27.09
CA LEU A 156 16.02 13.84 -26.45
C LEU A 156 15.55 13.71 -25.00
N PHE A 157 14.77 12.67 -24.69
CA PHE A 157 14.19 12.46 -23.38
C PHE A 157 14.85 11.35 -22.55
N TYR A 158 15.92 10.72 -23.06
CA TYR A 158 16.55 9.56 -22.45
C TYR A 158 16.89 9.77 -20.96
N LYS A 159 17.63 10.82 -20.62
CA LYS A 159 18.01 11.14 -19.23
C LYS A 159 16.81 11.37 -18.32
N LYS A 160 15.80 12.06 -18.83
CA LYS A 160 14.54 12.33 -18.08
C LYS A 160 13.79 11.05 -17.81
N ASP A 161 13.69 10.16 -18.78
CA ASP A 161 12.95 8.90 -18.68
C ASP A 161 13.66 7.90 -17.75
N ILE A 162 14.99 7.78 -17.82
CA ILE A 162 15.83 7.04 -16.86
C ILE A 162 15.58 7.55 -15.42
N SER A 163 15.65 8.89 -15.23
CA SER A 163 15.40 9.49 -13.91
C SER A 163 13.98 9.21 -13.39
N LEU A 164 13.00 9.08 -14.28
CA LEU A 164 11.63 8.72 -13.90
C LEU A 164 11.54 7.26 -13.46
N LEU A 165 12.23 6.33 -14.16
CA LEU A 165 12.30 4.93 -13.74
C LEU A 165 13.01 4.79 -12.40
N ALA A 166 14.14 5.48 -12.18
CA ALA A 166 14.86 5.49 -10.90
C ALA A 166 13.97 5.97 -9.74
N ARG A 167 13.21 7.06 -9.94
CA ARG A 167 12.23 7.55 -8.93
C ARG A 167 11.08 6.55 -8.66
N ASN A 168 10.83 5.62 -9.56
CA ASN A 168 9.90 4.51 -9.35
C ASN A 168 10.57 3.30 -8.69
N GLY A 169 11.87 3.39 -8.35
CA GLY A 169 12.61 2.40 -7.59
C GLY A 169 13.28 1.32 -8.44
N PHE A 170 13.32 1.48 -9.77
CA PHE A 170 14.08 0.58 -10.65
C PHE A 170 15.56 0.93 -10.59
N ASP A 171 16.42 -0.11 -10.59
CA ASP A 171 17.87 0.07 -10.70
C ASP A 171 18.27 0.57 -12.10
N PHE A 172 19.54 0.99 -12.20
CA PHE A 172 20.04 1.54 -13.44
C PHE A 172 20.07 0.51 -14.57
N GLU A 173 20.51 -0.72 -14.28
CA GLU A 173 20.63 -1.78 -15.28
C GLU A 173 19.26 -2.17 -15.86
N THR A 174 18.28 -2.39 -15.02
CA THR A 174 16.88 -2.62 -15.43
C THR A 174 16.34 -1.45 -16.25
N SER A 175 16.58 -0.22 -15.80
CA SER A 175 16.14 0.98 -16.50
C SER A 175 16.78 1.11 -17.87
N LYS A 176 18.10 0.89 -17.98
CA LYS A 176 18.85 0.92 -19.22
C LYS A 176 18.36 -0.16 -20.19
N LYS A 177 18.26 -1.41 -19.72
CA LYS A 177 17.76 -2.56 -20.51
C LYS A 177 16.39 -2.28 -21.14
N VAL A 178 15.49 -1.66 -20.40
CA VAL A 178 14.16 -1.28 -20.90
C VAL A 178 14.24 -0.13 -21.91
N MET A 179 15.07 0.88 -21.64
CA MET A 179 15.23 2.04 -22.52
C MET A 179 15.86 1.71 -23.87
N GLU A 180 16.69 0.65 -23.94
CA GLU A 180 17.36 0.18 -25.14
C GLU A 180 16.51 -0.75 -26.00
N LEU A 181 15.31 -1.15 -25.53
CA LEU A 181 14.41 -2.00 -26.31
C LEU A 181 14.05 -1.36 -27.64
N LYS A 182 14.12 -2.18 -28.72
CA LYS A 182 13.56 -1.81 -30.01
C LYS A 182 12.03 -1.72 -29.94
N LYS A 183 11.44 -0.88 -30.75
CA LYS A 183 10.00 -0.65 -30.75
C LYS A 183 9.19 -1.94 -30.93
N ASP A 184 9.62 -2.78 -31.87
CA ASP A 184 8.91 -4.03 -32.18
C ASP A 184 8.95 -5.02 -31.02
N ASP A 185 10.10 -5.16 -30.35
CA ASP A 185 10.23 -6.05 -29.19
C ASP A 185 9.41 -5.55 -28.00
N TYR A 186 9.42 -4.24 -27.77
CA TYR A 186 8.55 -3.62 -26.77
C TYR A 186 7.07 -3.92 -27.05
N LEU A 187 6.62 -3.78 -28.30
CA LEU A 187 5.23 -4.04 -28.68
C LEU A 187 4.85 -5.51 -28.50
N LYS A 188 5.75 -6.45 -28.84
CA LYS A 188 5.56 -7.89 -28.59
C LYS A 188 5.38 -8.17 -27.10
N ILE A 189 6.26 -7.62 -26.24
CA ILE A 189 6.19 -7.82 -24.79
C ILE A 189 4.88 -7.25 -24.24
N ILE A 190 4.46 -6.05 -24.66
CA ILE A 190 3.20 -5.45 -24.23
C ILE A 190 1.99 -6.32 -24.61
N LYS A 191 1.99 -6.93 -25.81
CA LYS A 191 0.91 -7.85 -26.23
C LYS A 191 0.88 -9.09 -25.34
N LEU A 192 2.04 -9.68 -25.03
CA LEU A 192 2.14 -10.83 -24.14
C LEU A 192 1.65 -10.51 -22.71
N LEU A 193 2.08 -9.37 -22.15
CA LEU A 193 1.64 -8.92 -20.82
C LEU A 193 0.12 -8.68 -20.77
N TRP A 194 -0.48 -8.22 -21.88
CA TRP A 194 -1.92 -8.00 -21.97
C TRP A 194 -2.70 -9.32 -22.07
N PHE A 195 -2.17 -10.28 -22.84
CA PHE A 195 -2.73 -11.62 -22.97
C PHE A 195 -2.71 -12.38 -21.64
N PHE A 196 -1.56 -12.36 -20.92
CA PHE A 196 -1.45 -12.94 -19.58
C PHE A 196 -2.46 -12.34 -18.59
N PHE A 197 -2.68 -11.02 -18.66
CA PHE A 197 -3.65 -10.35 -17.79
C PHE A 197 -5.09 -10.78 -18.04
N LEU A 198 -5.48 -11.03 -19.31
CA LEU A 198 -6.82 -11.48 -19.67
C LEU A 198 -7.09 -12.94 -19.26
N PHE A 199 -6.12 -13.82 -19.34
CA PHE A 199 -6.33 -15.26 -19.12
C PHE A 199 -6.13 -15.72 -17.67
N PHE A 200 -5.35 -15.01 -16.86
CA PHE A 200 -5.02 -15.42 -15.49
C PHE A 200 -5.68 -14.60 -14.39
N PHE A 201 -6.46 -13.57 -14.74
CA PHE A 201 -7.07 -12.67 -13.75
C PHE A 201 -8.56 -12.36 -14.02
N ASN A 202 -9.23 -13.18 -14.79
CA ASN A 202 -10.71 -13.24 -14.83
C ASN A 202 -11.24 -14.32 -13.92
#